data_2441c8b566899402178a3721800a1743
#
_entry.id   2441c8b566899402178a3721800a1743
#
_cell.length_a   1.000
_cell.length_b   1.000
_cell.length_c   1.000
_cell.angle_alpha   90.00
_cell.angle_beta   90.00
_cell.angle_gamma   90.00
#
_symmetry.space_group_name_H-M   'P 1'
#
loop_
_entity.id
_entity.type
_entity.pdbx_description
1 polymer ?
#
loop_
_entity_poly.entity_id
_entity_poly.type
_entity_poly.pdbx_seq_one_letter_code
_entity_poly.pdbx_strand_id
1 'polypeptide(L)'
;MINGAHVIIYSKDAEADKAFFKNVLKFGHVDVGHGWLIFKAPPAEFAVHPSDENDLHEFYLMCDDLDMEMAALKKAGVACEPPSTQPWGILTRITLPGGGKLGLYQPRHARPE
;
A
#
# COMPACT_ATOMS: atom_id res chain seq x y z
N MET A 1 10.19 3.82 24.06
CA MET A 1 9.04 3.13 23.46
C MET A 1 9.05 3.31 21.96
N ILE A 2 8.88 2.24 21.20
CA ILE A 2 8.70 2.33 19.75
C ILE A 2 7.25 2.72 19.51
N ASN A 3 7.01 3.78 18.73
CA ASN A 3 5.66 4.36 18.60
C ASN A 3 5.19 4.58 17.16
N GLY A 4 5.87 4.00 16.17
CA GLY A 4 5.44 4.11 14.78
C GLY A 4 6.29 3.30 13.84
N ALA A 5 5.89 3.28 12.58
CA ALA A 5 6.64 2.67 11.49
C ALA A 5 6.67 3.62 10.30
N HIS A 6 7.74 3.56 9.52
CA HIS A 6 7.94 4.39 8.34
C HIS A 6 8.40 3.50 7.19
N VAL A 7 7.68 3.53 6.07
CA VAL A 7 8.01 2.76 4.87
C VAL A 7 8.36 3.74 3.76
N ILE A 8 9.43 3.45 3.03
CA ILE A 8 9.84 4.27 1.90
C ILE A 8 9.52 3.52 0.62
N ILE A 9 8.82 4.19 -0.28
CA ILE A 9 8.53 3.68 -1.62
C ILE A 9 9.44 4.43 -2.59
N TYR A 10 10.38 3.71 -3.18
CA TYR A 10 11.24 4.28 -4.22
C TYR A 10 10.50 4.20 -5.55
N SER A 11 10.52 5.28 -6.31
CA SER A 11 9.75 5.38 -7.55
C SER A 11 10.56 6.08 -8.64
N LYS A 12 10.38 5.62 -9.87
CA LYS A 12 10.95 6.28 -11.06
C LYS A 12 10.21 7.57 -11.39
N ASP A 13 9.01 7.75 -10.86
CA ASP A 13 8.23 8.98 -11.01
C ASP A 13 7.60 9.31 -9.66
N ALA A 14 8.43 9.83 -8.77
CA ALA A 14 8.02 10.10 -7.40
C ALA A 14 6.90 11.14 -7.31
N GLU A 15 6.90 12.15 -8.19
CA GLU A 15 5.85 13.17 -8.17
C GLU A 15 4.48 12.59 -8.54
N ALA A 16 4.43 11.69 -9.53
CA ALA A 16 3.19 11.03 -9.91
C ALA A 16 2.68 10.12 -8.80
N ASP A 17 3.57 9.37 -8.14
CA ASP A 17 3.19 8.49 -7.04
C ASP A 17 2.68 9.29 -5.83
N LYS A 18 3.34 10.40 -5.49
CA LYS A 18 2.84 11.31 -4.42
C LYS A 18 1.44 11.82 -4.73
N ALA A 19 1.20 12.26 -5.97
CA ALA A 19 -0.11 12.72 -6.39
C ALA A 19 -1.17 11.62 -6.28
N PHE A 20 -0.80 10.37 -6.59
CA PHE A 20 -1.67 9.22 -6.44
C PHE A 20 -2.11 9.03 -4.97
N PHE A 21 -1.17 9.01 -4.04
CA PHE A 21 -1.49 8.86 -2.61
C PHE A 21 -2.34 10.02 -2.08
N LYS A 22 -2.05 11.23 -2.55
CA LYS A 22 -2.75 12.43 -2.14
C LYS A 22 -4.16 12.53 -2.72
N ASN A 23 -4.32 12.27 -4.02
CA ASN A 23 -5.54 12.58 -4.76
C ASN A 23 -6.44 11.37 -5.00
N VAL A 24 -5.89 10.17 -5.16
CA VAL A 24 -6.67 8.95 -5.40
C VAL A 24 -6.99 8.26 -4.08
N LEU A 25 -5.97 7.94 -3.28
CA LEU A 25 -6.18 7.29 -1.98
C LEU A 25 -6.54 8.27 -0.88
N LYS A 26 -6.30 9.56 -1.10
CA LYS A 26 -6.68 10.66 -0.18
C LYS A 26 -6.08 10.51 1.22
N PHE A 27 -4.84 10.03 1.29
CA PHE A 27 -4.13 9.96 2.55
C PHE A 27 -3.73 11.36 3.02
N GLY A 28 -3.86 11.59 4.33
CA GLY A 28 -3.30 12.79 4.95
C GLY A 28 -1.78 12.80 4.81
N HIS A 29 -1.21 13.99 4.78
CA HIS A 29 0.24 14.13 4.62
C HIS A 29 0.72 15.44 5.24
N VAL A 30 2.04 15.50 5.47
CA VAL A 30 2.73 16.74 5.84
C VAL A 30 3.88 16.95 4.86
N ASP A 31 4.16 18.20 4.56
CA ASP A 31 5.34 18.60 3.79
C ASP A 31 6.44 19.01 4.78
N VAL A 32 7.51 18.25 4.81
CA VAL A 32 8.63 18.52 5.73
C VAL A 32 9.73 19.35 5.06
N GLY A 33 9.44 19.93 3.91
CA GLY A 33 10.31 20.84 3.16
C GLY A 33 10.58 20.37 1.75
N HIS A 34 10.59 21.32 0.81
CA HIS A 34 10.96 21.08 -0.61
C HIS A 34 10.18 19.96 -1.29
N GLY A 35 8.88 19.78 -0.92
CA GLY A 35 8.04 18.75 -1.52
C GLY A 35 8.27 17.34 -0.96
N TRP A 36 9.05 17.18 0.10
CA TRP A 36 9.18 15.92 0.80
C TRP A 36 7.91 15.66 1.60
N LEU A 37 7.02 14.82 1.07
CA LEU A 37 5.76 14.48 1.70
C LEU A 37 5.90 13.20 2.51
N ILE A 38 5.42 13.23 3.74
CA ILE A 38 5.23 12.03 4.56
C ILE A 38 3.74 11.78 4.67
N PHE A 39 3.30 10.60 4.24
CA PHE A 39 1.89 10.23 4.21
C PHE A 39 1.51 9.46 5.47
N LYS A 40 0.33 9.75 5.97
CA LYS A 40 -0.28 8.99 7.05
C LYS A 40 -1.01 7.79 6.46
N ALA A 41 -0.40 6.62 6.58
CA ALA A 41 -1.04 5.37 6.20
C ALA A 41 -2.04 4.94 7.30
N PRO A 42 -3.00 4.06 7.00
CA PRO A 42 -3.73 3.36 8.04
C PRO A 42 -2.79 2.69 9.04
N PRO A 43 -3.24 2.39 10.28
CA PRO A 43 -2.40 1.67 11.23
C PRO A 43 -1.82 0.42 10.60
N ALA A 44 -0.52 0.22 10.80
CA ALA A 44 0.22 -0.84 10.12
C ALA A 44 0.53 -1.99 11.08
N GLU A 45 0.62 -3.18 10.50
CA GLU A 45 1.13 -4.38 11.14
C GLU A 45 2.32 -4.90 10.33
N PHE A 46 3.14 -5.77 10.91
CA PHE A 46 4.18 -6.42 10.14
C PHE A 46 4.30 -7.90 10.51
N ALA A 47 4.82 -8.68 9.57
CA ALA A 47 5.12 -10.08 9.79
C ALA A 47 6.57 -10.36 9.40
N VAL A 48 7.15 -11.41 9.99
CA VAL A 48 8.49 -11.86 9.66
C VAL A 48 8.36 -13.21 8.98
N HIS A 49 8.81 -13.28 7.72
CA HIS A 49 8.75 -14.50 6.95
C HIS A 49 10.15 -15.05 6.70
N PRO A 50 10.34 -16.37 6.72
CA PRO A 50 11.62 -16.96 6.35
C PRO A 50 11.95 -16.63 4.90
N SER A 51 13.24 -16.36 4.64
CA SER A 51 13.73 -16.02 3.32
C SER A 51 15.22 -16.38 3.23
N ASP A 52 15.70 -16.64 2.03
CA ASP A 52 17.13 -16.83 1.77
C ASP A 52 17.89 -15.50 1.71
N GLU A 53 17.17 -14.36 1.69
CA GLU A 53 17.75 -13.02 1.61
C GLU A 53 17.25 -12.16 2.75
N ASN A 54 18.14 -11.29 3.25
CA ASN A 54 17.78 -10.22 4.18
C ASN A 54 17.50 -8.93 3.43
N ASP A 55 16.98 -7.93 4.14
CA ASP A 55 16.81 -6.55 3.66
C ASP A 55 15.79 -6.38 2.52
N LEU A 56 14.98 -7.41 2.26
CA LEU A 56 13.82 -7.32 1.39
C LEU A 56 12.57 -7.05 2.24
N HIS A 57 11.73 -6.13 1.77
CA HIS A 57 10.50 -5.78 2.45
C HIS A 57 9.37 -5.71 1.43
N GLU A 58 8.19 -6.15 1.84
CA GLU A 58 6.98 -5.97 1.06
C GLU A 58 6.05 -5.02 1.79
N PHE A 59 5.34 -4.22 1.03
CA PHE A 59 4.38 -3.28 1.58
C PHE A 59 3.00 -3.59 1.01
N TYR A 60 2.05 -3.81 1.92
CA TYR A 60 0.65 -4.04 1.55
C TYR A 60 -0.23 -3.00 2.23
N LEU A 61 -1.20 -2.49 1.50
CA LEU A 61 -2.35 -1.83 2.11
C LEU A 61 -3.39 -2.89 2.47
N MET A 62 -4.19 -2.61 3.48
CA MET A 62 -5.24 -3.51 3.94
C MET A 62 -6.59 -2.84 3.79
N CYS A 63 -7.63 -3.62 3.50
CA CYS A 63 -8.99 -3.12 3.37
C CYS A 63 -9.99 -4.13 3.93
N ASP A 64 -11.20 -3.67 4.19
CA ASP A 64 -12.28 -4.51 4.69
C ASP A 64 -13.06 -5.19 3.55
N ASP A 65 -13.09 -4.58 2.38
CA ASP A 65 -13.84 -5.06 1.22
C ASP A 65 -13.04 -4.81 -0.06
N LEU A 66 -12.37 -5.85 -0.53
CA LEU A 66 -11.49 -5.74 -1.69
C LEU A 66 -12.27 -5.41 -2.98
N ASP A 67 -13.45 -6.00 -3.15
CA ASP A 67 -14.26 -5.75 -4.35
C ASP A 67 -14.65 -4.28 -4.47
N MET A 68 -15.04 -3.66 -3.36
CA MET A 68 -15.36 -2.23 -3.33
C MET A 68 -14.15 -1.37 -3.65
N GLU A 69 -13.00 -1.69 -3.06
CA GLU A 69 -11.76 -0.92 -3.30
C GLU A 69 -11.31 -1.05 -4.76
N MET A 70 -11.36 -2.26 -5.32
CA MET A 70 -10.98 -2.49 -6.72
C MET A 70 -11.91 -1.75 -7.68
N ALA A 71 -13.23 -1.73 -7.39
CA ALA A 71 -14.20 -0.98 -8.19
C ALA A 71 -13.91 0.52 -8.15
N ALA A 72 -13.62 1.07 -6.98
CA ALA A 72 -13.28 2.48 -6.82
C ALA A 72 -11.98 2.85 -7.56
N LEU A 73 -10.97 1.99 -7.47
CA LEU A 73 -9.70 2.19 -8.16
C LEU A 73 -9.87 2.13 -9.67
N LYS A 74 -10.64 1.16 -10.18
CA LYS A 74 -10.95 1.06 -11.60
C LYS A 74 -11.65 2.32 -12.12
N LYS A 75 -12.60 2.83 -11.35
CA LYS A 75 -13.31 4.08 -11.68
C LYS A 75 -12.35 5.27 -11.74
N ALA A 76 -11.30 5.27 -10.93
CA ALA A 76 -10.27 6.30 -10.92
C ALA A 76 -9.18 6.08 -11.98
N GLY A 77 -9.31 5.06 -12.83
CA GLY A 77 -8.36 4.75 -13.90
C GLY A 77 -7.14 3.98 -13.44
N VAL A 78 -7.20 3.33 -12.28
CA VAL A 78 -6.07 2.57 -11.74
C VAL A 78 -6.21 1.10 -12.08
N ALA A 79 -5.15 0.51 -12.66
CA ALA A 79 -5.13 -0.90 -13.02
C ALA A 79 -4.86 -1.76 -11.78
N CYS A 80 -5.65 -2.83 -11.62
CA CYS A 80 -5.46 -3.86 -10.61
C CYS A 80 -5.27 -5.21 -11.28
N GLU A 81 -4.42 -6.05 -10.71
CA GLU A 81 -4.32 -7.44 -11.14
C GLU A 81 -5.61 -8.20 -10.77
N PRO A 82 -5.94 -9.31 -11.46
CA PRO A 82 -7.05 -10.17 -11.04
C PRO A 82 -6.85 -10.61 -9.57
N PRO A 83 -7.92 -10.61 -8.75
CA PRO A 83 -7.77 -10.98 -7.35
C PRO A 83 -7.34 -12.44 -7.19
N SER A 84 -6.47 -12.68 -6.20
CA SER A 84 -5.95 -13.99 -5.86
C SER A 84 -6.37 -14.35 -4.44
N THR A 85 -7.00 -15.52 -4.27
CA THR A 85 -7.41 -16.00 -2.96
C THR A 85 -6.29 -16.82 -2.35
N GLN A 86 -5.87 -16.42 -1.16
CA GLN A 86 -4.87 -17.10 -0.36
C GLN A 86 -5.47 -17.50 0.99
N PRO A 87 -4.86 -18.45 1.73
CA PRO A 87 -5.37 -18.82 3.05
C PRO A 87 -5.49 -17.63 4.01
N TRP A 88 -4.63 -16.63 3.89
CA TRP A 88 -4.57 -15.47 4.76
C TRP A 88 -5.38 -14.27 4.28
N GLY A 89 -5.92 -14.32 3.07
CA GLY A 89 -6.71 -13.22 2.54
C GLY A 89 -6.90 -13.25 1.04
N ILE A 90 -7.61 -12.26 0.54
CA ILE A 90 -7.79 -12.03 -0.90
C ILE A 90 -6.96 -10.82 -1.27
N LEU A 91 -6.08 -10.96 -2.26
CA LEU A 91 -5.17 -9.86 -2.60
C LEU A 91 -5.22 -9.51 -4.08
N THR A 92 -4.89 -8.26 -4.35
CA THR A 92 -4.54 -7.77 -5.68
C THR A 92 -3.25 -6.95 -5.58
N ARG A 93 -2.72 -6.57 -6.71
CA ARG A 93 -1.66 -5.54 -6.78
C ARG A 93 -2.13 -4.43 -7.69
N ILE A 94 -1.96 -3.20 -7.24
CA ILE A 94 -2.27 -2.01 -8.02
C ILE A 94 -1.00 -1.53 -8.69
N THR A 95 -1.15 -0.96 -9.88
CA THR A 95 -0.03 -0.36 -10.61
C THR A 95 0.02 1.12 -10.27
N LEU A 96 1.14 1.55 -9.68
CA LEU A 96 1.39 2.96 -9.38
C LEU A 96 1.74 3.72 -10.67
N PRO A 97 1.52 5.05 -10.70
CA PRO A 97 1.86 5.85 -11.89
C PRO A 97 3.31 5.72 -12.33
N GLY A 98 4.24 5.51 -11.41
CA GLY A 98 5.66 5.29 -11.73
C GLY A 98 5.97 3.89 -12.26
N GLY A 99 4.97 2.99 -12.35
CA GLY A 99 5.11 1.64 -12.88
C GLY A 99 5.33 0.56 -11.83
N GLY A 100 5.57 0.92 -10.58
CA GLY A 100 5.73 -0.04 -9.49
C GLY A 100 4.42 -0.70 -9.08
N LYS A 101 4.51 -1.78 -8.33
CA LYS A 101 3.36 -2.50 -7.81
C LYS A 101 3.21 -2.28 -6.31
N LEU A 102 1.98 -2.18 -5.86
CA LEU A 102 1.63 -2.04 -4.45
C LEU A 102 0.56 -3.06 -4.11
N GLY A 103 0.81 -3.89 -3.10
CA GLY A 103 -0.15 -4.88 -2.65
C GLY A 103 -1.35 -4.25 -1.95
N LEU A 104 -2.51 -4.81 -2.17
CA LEU A 104 -3.74 -4.46 -1.48
C LEU A 104 -4.48 -5.73 -1.17
N TYR A 105 -4.86 -5.95 0.09
CA TYR A 105 -5.55 -7.18 0.44
C TYR A 105 -6.63 -7.01 1.50
N GLN A 106 -7.59 -7.93 1.45
CA GLN A 106 -8.61 -8.09 2.46
C GLN A 106 -8.20 -9.27 3.33
N PRO A 107 -7.80 -9.04 4.59
CA PRO A 107 -7.32 -10.11 5.44
C PRO A 107 -8.44 -11.08 5.83
N ARG A 108 -8.07 -12.35 5.94
CA ARG A 108 -8.88 -13.42 6.54
C ARG A 108 -8.23 -13.97 7.80
N HIS A 109 -7.17 -13.32 8.27
CA HIS A 109 -6.48 -13.66 9.51
C HIS A 109 -6.87 -12.68 10.61
N ALA A 110 -6.64 -13.07 11.85
CA ALA A 110 -6.77 -12.15 12.98
C ALA A 110 -5.73 -11.02 12.85
N ARG A 111 -6.13 -9.82 13.24
CA ARG A 111 -5.23 -8.67 13.25
C ARG A 111 -4.74 -8.45 14.69
N PRO A 112 -3.47 -8.08 14.89
CA PRO A 112 -2.98 -7.72 16.22
C PRO A 112 -3.73 -6.48 16.73
N GLU A 113 -4.04 -6.48 18.00
CA GLU A 113 -4.71 -5.36 18.66
C GLU A 113 -3.72 -4.35 19.25
#